data_a8a681709a6657f94416fd00a1a156f2
#
_entry.id   a8a681709a6657f94416fd00a1a156f2
#
_cell.length_a   1.000
_cell.length_b   1.000
_cell.length_c   1.000
_cell.angle_alpha   90.00
_cell.angle_beta   90.00
_cell.angle_gamma   90.00
#
_symmetry.space_group_name_H-M   'P 1'
#
loop_
_entity.id
_entity.type
_entity.pdbx_description
1 polymer ?
#
loop_
_entity_poly.entity_id
_entity_poly.type
_entity_poly.pdbx_seq_one_letter_code
_entity_poly.pdbx_strand_id
1 'polypeptide(L)' 'MFNFLRKKGMLIEKMGQNAGLVWNALSNGALSTKAVKKATKLKEAELNQAFGWLAREGKIAFNEVEGELFVSLI' A
#
# COMPACT_ATOMS: atom_id res chain seq x y z
N MET A 1 -13.46 -13.69 -22.82
CA MET A 1 -12.19 -13.08 -23.17
C MET A 1 -12.11 -11.61 -22.76
N PHE A 2 -13.07 -10.80 -23.17
CA PHE A 2 -13.14 -9.41 -22.74
C PHE A 2 -13.19 -9.25 -21.22
N ASN A 3 -13.99 -10.13 -20.55
CA ASN A 3 -14.14 -10.03 -19.12
C ASN A 3 -12.83 -10.32 -18.39
N PHE A 4 -12.05 -11.24 -18.94
CA PHE A 4 -10.74 -11.58 -18.36
C PHE A 4 -9.78 -10.37 -18.43
N LEU A 5 -9.69 -9.75 -19.60
CA LEU A 5 -8.83 -8.59 -19.80
C LEU A 5 -9.30 -7.41 -18.95
N ARG A 6 -10.61 -7.22 -18.86
CA ARG A 6 -11.20 -6.15 -18.06
C ARG A 6 -10.89 -6.35 -16.57
N LYS A 7 -11.01 -7.60 -16.08
CA LYS A 7 -10.66 -7.91 -14.70
C LYS A 7 -9.19 -7.61 -14.41
N LYS A 8 -8.32 -7.95 -15.34
CA LYS A 8 -6.90 -7.70 -15.18
C LYS A 8 -6.61 -6.20 -15.12
N GLY A 9 -7.25 -5.41 -15.97
CA GLY A 9 -7.12 -3.95 -15.95
C GLY A 9 -7.65 -3.36 -14.66
N MET A 10 -8.84 -3.84 -14.21
CA MET A 10 -9.44 -3.37 -12.98
C MET A 10 -8.57 -3.67 -11.76
N LEU A 11 -7.91 -4.83 -11.73
CA LEU A 11 -7.02 -5.18 -10.64
C LEU A 11 -5.84 -4.21 -10.57
N ILE A 12 -5.25 -3.90 -11.71
CA ILE A 12 -4.12 -2.96 -11.78
C ILE A 12 -4.55 -1.57 -11.32
N GLU A 13 -5.71 -1.10 -11.77
CA GLU A 13 -6.24 0.18 -11.35
C GLU A 13 -6.48 0.21 -9.85
N LYS A 14 -7.06 -0.87 -9.31
CA LYS A 14 -7.33 -0.95 -7.88
C LYS A 14 -6.05 -0.95 -7.07
N MET A 15 -5.02 -1.63 -7.54
CA MET A 15 -3.72 -1.62 -6.87
C MET A 15 -3.13 -0.21 -6.84
N GLY A 16 -3.24 0.53 -7.94
CA GLY A 16 -2.78 1.91 -8.00
C GLY A 16 -3.56 2.82 -7.07
N GLN A 17 -4.88 2.64 -7.00
CA GLN A 17 -5.73 3.40 -6.08
C GLN A 17 -5.38 3.10 -4.64
N ASN A 18 -5.19 1.83 -4.31
CA ASN A 18 -4.83 1.42 -2.96
C ASN A 18 -3.44 1.96 -2.57
N ALA A 19 -2.51 1.95 -3.51
CA ALA A 19 -1.19 2.54 -3.29
C ALA A 19 -1.31 4.04 -2.99
N GLY A 20 -2.21 4.73 -3.69
CA GLY A 20 -2.49 6.15 -3.43
C GLY A 20 -3.04 6.39 -2.04
N LEU A 21 -3.94 5.51 -1.56
CA LEU A 21 -4.46 5.60 -0.20
C LEU A 21 -3.35 5.45 0.84
N VAL A 22 -2.47 4.48 0.64
CA VAL A 22 -1.33 4.25 1.53
C VAL A 22 -0.40 5.45 1.50
N TRP A 23 -0.10 5.96 0.33
CA TRP A 23 0.78 7.13 0.17
C TRP A 23 0.23 8.33 0.95
N ASN A 24 -1.08 8.59 0.79
CA ASN A 24 -1.73 9.69 1.51
C ASN A 24 -1.69 9.48 3.02
N ALA A 25 -1.89 8.24 3.47
CA ALA A 25 -1.83 7.94 4.91
C ALA A 25 -0.45 8.25 5.49
N LEU A 26 0.60 8.10 4.69
CA LEU A 26 1.98 8.34 5.13
C LEU A 26 2.44 9.78 4.93
N SER A 27 1.61 10.63 4.35
CA SER A 27 2.02 12.00 4.01
C SER A 27 2.36 12.85 5.24
N ASN A 28 1.83 12.51 6.41
CA ASN A 28 2.09 13.24 7.65
C ASN A 28 3.21 12.62 8.50
N GLY A 29 3.85 11.58 8.01
CA GLY A 29 4.95 10.95 8.72
C GLY A 29 4.85 9.44 8.72
N ALA A 30 5.85 8.79 9.30
CA ALA A 30 5.92 7.34 9.38
C ALA A 30 4.78 6.78 10.24
N LEU A 31 4.26 5.64 9.83
CA LEU A 31 3.21 4.92 10.56
C LEU A 31 3.59 3.44 10.63
N SER A 32 3.14 2.77 11.68
CA SER A 32 3.24 1.31 11.71
C SER A 32 2.32 0.72 10.63
N THR A 33 2.64 -0.49 10.20
CA THR A 33 1.80 -1.17 9.21
C THR A 33 0.36 -1.34 9.71
N LYS A 34 0.20 -1.58 11.00
CA LYS A 34 -1.14 -1.68 11.62
C LYS A 34 -1.88 -0.35 11.53
N ALA A 35 -1.19 0.75 11.77
CA ALA A 35 -1.79 2.08 11.69
C ALA A 35 -2.19 2.42 10.26
N VAL A 36 -1.37 2.06 9.28
CA VAL A 36 -1.71 2.25 7.88
C VAL A 36 -2.94 1.46 7.50
N LYS A 37 -3.03 0.21 7.94
CA LYS A 37 -4.19 -0.63 7.68
C LYS A 37 -5.46 0.01 8.24
N LYS A 38 -5.39 0.52 9.47
CA LYS A 38 -6.52 1.16 10.12
C LYS A 38 -6.91 2.46 9.41
N ALA A 39 -5.93 3.26 9.01
CA ALA A 39 -6.18 4.54 8.35
C ALA A 39 -6.79 4.36 6.97
N THR A 40 -6.32 3.37 6.22
CA THR A 40 -6.78 3.13 4.84
C THR A 40 -8.01 2.23 4.78
N LYS A 41 -8.26 1.46 5.83
CA LYS A 41 -9.33 0.45 5.90
C LYS A 41 -9.20 -0.63 4.83
N LEU A 42 -8.01 -0.81 4.30
CA LEU A 42 -7.74 -1.86 3.33
C LEU A 42 -7.65 -3.21 4.02
N LYS A 43 -8.03 -4.25 3.29
CA LYS A 43 -7.81 -5.62 3.73
C LYS A 43 -6.32 -5.92 3.67
N GLU A 44 -5.88 -6.90 4.46
CA GLU A 44 -4.45 -7.19 4.56
C GLU A 44 -3.81 -7.50 3.21
N ALA A 45 -4.49 -8.29 2.37
CA ALA A 45 -3.99 -8.61 1.04
C ALA A 45 -3.85 -7.35 0.17
N GLU A 46 -4.85 -6.48 0.24
CA GLU A 46 -4.84 -5.22 -0.51
C GLU A 46 -3.73 -4.30 -0.03
N LEU A 47 -3.53 -4.25 1.28
CA LEU A 47 -2.47 -3.44 1.88
C LEU A 47 -1.09 -3.93 1.44
N ASN A 48 -0.88 -5.25 1.48
CA ASN A 48 0.39 -5.83 1.08
C ASN A 48 0.69 -5.60 -0.40
N GLN A 49 -0.33 -5.66 -1.24
CA GLN A 49 -0.19 -5.34 -2.66
C GLN A 49 0.20 -3.88 -2.87
N ALA A 50 -0.41 -2.97 -2.11
CA ALA A 50 -0.10 -1.55 -2.19
C ALA A 50 1.33 -1.27 -1.73
N PHE A 51 1.76 -1.91 -0.64
CA PHE A 51 3.14 -1.79 -0.17
C PHE A 51 4.13 -2.29 -1.22
N GLY A 52 3.85 -3.44 -1.84
CA GLY A 52 4.69 -3.98 -2.88
C GLY A 52 4.82 -3.04 -4.06
N TRP A 53 3.70 -2.46 -4.47
CA TRP A 53 3.67 -1.50 -5.56
C TRP A 53 4.55 -0.28 -5.25
N LEU A 54 4.37 0.32 -4.08
CA LEU A 54 5.12 1.52 -3.69
C LEU A 54 6.60 1.21 -3.44
N ALA A 55 6.89 0.07 -2.85
CA ALA A 55 8.27 -0.35 -2.61
C ALA A 55 9.01 -0.57 -3.92
N ARG A 56 8.34 -1.19 -4.90
CA ARG A 56 8.91 -1.40 -6.23
C ARG A 56 9.25 -0.08 -6.91
N GLU A 57 8.43 0.94 -6.68
CA GLU A 57 8.66 2.26 -7.24
C GLU A 57 9.64 3.10 -6.43
N GLY A 58 10.14 2.57 -5.33
CA GLY A 58 11.10 3.27 -4.48
C GLY A 58 10.50 4.45 -3.75
N LYS A 59 9.21 4.42 -3.45
CA LYS A 59 8.51 5.54 -2.82
C LYS A 59 8.33 5.40 -1.33
N ILE A 60 8.55 4.21 -0.80
CA ILE A 60 8.43 3.95 0.65
C ILE A 60 9.63 3.16 1.14
N ALA A 61 9.88 3.29 2.43
CA ALA A 61 10.90 2.52 3.12
C ALA A 61 10.28 1.88 4.35
N PHE A 62 10.80 0.72 4.74
CA PHE A 62 10.36 0.01 5.93
C PHE A 62 11.45 0.09 7.00
N ASN A 63 11.01 0.22 8.25
CA ASN A 63 11.92 0.26 9.38
C ASN A 63 11.29 -0.51 10.53
N GLU A 64 12.05 -1.42 11.13
CA GLU A 64 11.57 -2.18 12.28
C GLU A 64 12.10 -1.55 13.56
N VAL A 65 11.19 -1.25 14.49
CA VAL A 65 11.51 -0.67 15.78
C VAL A 65 10.83 -1.52 16.84
N GLU A 66 11.63 -2.13 17.69
CA GLU A 66 11.16 -2.96 18.80
C GLU A 66 10.15 -4.03 18.36
N GLY A 67 10.44 -4.68 17.24
CA GLY A 67 9.59 -5.74 16.71
C GLY A 67 8.36 -5.27 15.96
N GLU A 68 8.19 -3.96 15.81
CA GLU A 68 7.08 -3.39 15.07
C GLU A 68 7.59 -2.77 13.76
N LEU A 69 6.88 -3.06 12.67
CA LEU A 69 7.28 -2.58 11.35
C LEU A 69 6.62 -1.25 11.03
N PHE A 70 7.44 -0.25 10.76
CA PHE A 70 7.01 1.08 10.37
C PHE A 70 7.27 1.33 8.89
N VAL A 71 6.43 2.14 8.28
CA VAL A 71 6.54 2.53 6.87
C VAL A 71 6.62 4.04 6.79
N SER A 72 7.49 4.53 5.93
CA SER A 72 7.61 5.97 5.69
C SER A 72 7.80 6.25 4.22
N LEU A 73 7.46 7.46 3.81
CA LEU A 73 7.77 7.93 2.47
C LEU A 73 9.25 8.26 2.38
N ILE A 74 9.80 8.03 1.21
CA ILE A 74 11.20 8.38 0.94
C ILE A 74 11.31 9.83 0.46
#